data_fc905b2ff4dfda36062d088bfd05f34e
#
_entry.id   fc905b2ff4dfda36062d088bfd05f34e
#
_cell.length_a   1.000
_cell.length_b   1.000
_cell.length_c   1.000
_cell.angle_alpha   90.00
_cell.angle_beta   90.00
_cell.angle_gamma   90.00
#
_symmetry.space_group_name_H-M   'P 1'
#
loop_
_entity.id
_entity.type
_entity.pdbx_description
1 polymer ?
#
loop_
_entity_poly.entity_id
_entity_poly.type
_entity_poly.pdbx_seq_one_letter_code
_entity_poly.pdbx_strand_id
1 'polypeptide(L)'
;MHLCLFEDEAVRHLEPLVLTRAAGDLRLGVRTLFEAQRAAFPHDGLVLHTRRLIADVTAQEHPEATVNALPDDHAGMLLVNARYRPEPGALLDRLKAAAQPRETARAFVQGDTLVAAWLPYPDATLLDTDAIGLAAVEGIPTEDVSDASMITHLWDLLDDVGGRIAADVEALGHRGHDGATIHDGALLVNPEQIYLAPGAT
;
A
#
# COMPACT_ATOMS: atom_id res chain seq x y z
N MET A 1 -11.66 -4.77 11.31
CA MET A 1 -11.74 -3.62 10.39
C MET A 1 -11.15 -3.97 9.04
N HIS A 2 -11.58 -3.30 7.98
CA HIS A 2 -10.99 -3.46 6.65
C HIS A 2 -9.93 -2.40 6.38
N LEU A 3 -8.88 -2.80 5.64
CA LEU A 3 -7.94 -1.89 5.00
C LEU A 3 -8.35 -1.75 3.53
N CYS A 4 -8.66 -0.53 3.10
CA CYS A 4 -8.93 -0.23 1.70
C CYS A 4 -7.76 0.57 1.12
N LEU A 5 -7.05 -0.02 0.17
CA LEU A 5 -5.99 0.64 -0.59
C LEU A 5 -6.61 1.16 -1.89
N PHE A 6 -6.65 2.48 -2.06
CA PHE A 6 -7.37 3.09 -3.17
C PHE A 6 -6.46 3.88 -4.11
N GLU A 7 -6.75 3.81 -5.41
CA GLU A 7 -6.19 4.68 -6.43
C GLU A 7 -7.00 5.96 -6.56
N ASP A 8 -6.34 7.10 -6.60
CA ASP A 8 -6.90 8.39 -6.98
C ASP A 8 -6.57 8.75 -8.44
N GLU A 9 -7.08 9.88 -8.94
CA GLU A 9 -6.84 10.29 -10.31
C GLU A 9 -5.36 10.57 -10.63
N ALA A 10 -4.55 10.96 -9.64
CA ALA A 10 -3.16 11.29 -9.83
C ALA A 10 -2.26 10.07 -10.13
N VAL A 11 -2.81 8.85 -9.99
CA VAL A 11 -2.15 7.61 -10.47
C VAL A 11 -1.75 7.71 -11.94
N ARG A 12 -2.45 8.51 -12.75
CA ARG A 12 -2.09 8.73 -14.18
C ARG A 12 -0.69 9.31 -14.37
N HIS A 13 -0.14 10.01 -13.39
CA HIS A 13 1.23 10.53 -13.45
C HIS A 13 2.29 9.42 -13.37
N LEU A 14 1.89 8.19 -13.06
CA LEU A 14 2.75 7.00 -13.01
C LEU A 14 2.70 6.18 -14.31
N GLU A 15 2.02 6.67 -15.34
CA GLU A 15 2.07 6.06 -16.67
C GLU A 15 3.49 6.18 -17.25
N PRO A 16 3.96 5.16 -18.01
CA PRO A 16 3.23 3.99 -18.50
C PRO A 16 3.21 2.79 -17.53
N LEU A 17 3.86 2.83 -16.37
CA LEU A 17 4.01 1.66 -15.49
C LEU A 17 2.67 1.13 -14.95
N VAL A 18 1.69 2.00 -14.80
CA VAL A 18 0.36 1.66 -14.26
C VAL A 18 -0.68 1.32 -15.34
N LEU A 19 -0.32 1.26 -16.62
CA LEU A 19 -1.29 0.94 -17.68
C LEU A 19 -1.87 -0.48 -17.57
N THR A 20 -1.10 -1.42 -17.03
CA THR A 20 -1.47 -2.85 -16.96
C THR A 20 -1.48 -3.42 -15.55
N ARG A 21 -1.27 -2.61 -14.53
CA ARG A 21 -1.24 -3.02 -13.12
C ARG A 21 -1.71 -1.91 -12.20
N ALA A 22 -2.09 -2.26 -10.98
CA ALA A 22 -2.42 -1.28 -9.95
C ALA A 22 -1.16 -0.50 -9.51
N ALA A 23 -1.35 0.75 -9.07
CA ALA A 23 -0.25 1.56 -8.55
C ALA A 23 0.43 0.93 -7.33
N GLY A 24 -0.36 0.25 -6.51
CA GLY A 24 0.17 -0.47 -5.35
C GLY A 24 1.08 -1.64 -5.70
N ASP A 25 1.01 -2.18 -6.93
CA ASP A 25 1.91 -3.25 -7.40
C ASP A 25 3.26 -2.72 -7.90
N LEU A 26 3.44 -1.40 -7.90
CA LEU A 26 4.73 -0.82 -8.20
C LEU A 26 5.72 -1.14 -7.08
N ARG A 27 6.89 -1.63 -7.49
CA ARG A 27 7.95 -2.03 -6.56
C ARG A 27 8.74 -0.83 -6.09
N LEU A 28 8.92 -0.75 -4.78
CA LEU A 28 9.70 0.28 -4.11
C LEU A 28 10.69 -0.39 -3.13
N GLY A 29 11.91 -0.63 -3.59
CA GLY A 29 12.84 -1.50 -2.87
C GLY A 29 12.57 -2.97 -3.14
N VAL A 30 12.53 -3.80 -2.10
CA VAL A 30 12.24 -5.24 -2.20
C VAL A 30 10.74 -5.52 -2.25
N ARG A 31 9.91 -4.63 -1.68
CA ARG A 31 8.45 -4.77 -1.57
C ARG A 31 7.71 -3.95 -2.62
N THR A 32 6.46 -4.33 -2.89
CA THR A 32 5.51 -3.45 -3.56
C THR A 32 4.93 -2.43 -2.56
N LEU A 33 4.29 -1.38 -3.08
CA LEU A 33 3.59 -0.40 -2.22
C LEU A 33 2.47 -1.10 -1.43
N PHE A 34 1.70 -2.01 -2.03
CA PHE A 34 0.68 -2.80 -1.33
C PHE A 34 1.28 -3.64 -0.21
N GLU A 35 2.39 -4.35 -0.47
CA GLU A 35 3.06 -5.15 0.57
C GLU A 35 3.52 -4.29 1.74
N ALA A 36 4.09 -3.11 1.46
CA ALA A 36 4.50 -2.17 2.49
C ALA A 36 3.33 -1.62 3.30
N GLN A 37 2.23 -1.23 2.62
CA GLN A 37 1.01 -0.71 3.27
C GLN A 37 0.31 -1.78 4.10
N ARG A 38 0.16 -3.01 3.57
CA ARG A 38 -0.43 -4.14 4.31
C ARG A 38 0.37 -4.49 5.55
N ALA A 39 1.70 -4.45 5.48
CA ALA A 39 2.56 -4.68 6.64
C ALA A 39 2.49 -3.54 7.67
N ALA A 40 2.21 -2.31 7.23
CA ALA A 40 2.15 -1.15 8.10
C ALA A 40 0.84 -1.04 8.88
N PHE A 41 -0.29 -1.51 8.32
CA PHE A 41 -1.62 -1.34 8.91
C PHE A 41 -2.25 -2.69 9.27
N PRO A 42 -2.62 -2.91 10.55
CA PRO A 42 -3.36 -4.11 10.95
C PRO A 42 -4.77 -4.09 10.31
N HIS A 43 -5.23 -5.26 9.84
CA HIS A 43 -6.53 -5.41 9.20
C HIS A 43 -7.01 -6.87 9.26
N ASP A 44 -8.33 -7.06 9.23
CA ASP A 44 -8.97 -8.37 9.17
C ASP A 44 -9.37 -8.73 7.73
N GLY A 45 -9.65 -7.72 6.90
CA GLY A 45 -10.00 -7.85 5.50
C GLY A 45 -9.32 -6.79 4.63
N LEU A 46 -9.10 -7.11 3.36
CA LEU A 46 -8.44 -6.26 2.37
C LEU A 46 -9.41 -5.89 1.26
N VAL A 47 -9.49 -4.60 0.97
CA VAL A 47 -10.20 -4.03 -0.17
C VAL A 47 -9.18 -3.32 -1.06
N LEU A 48 -9.22 -3.58 -2.35
CA LEU A 48 -8.43 -2.85 -3.34
C LEU A 48 -9.38 -2.08 -4.24
N HIS A 49 -9.27 -0.77 -4.22
CA HIS A 49 -10.02 0.10 -5.11
C HIS A 49 -9.09 0.59 -6.21
N THR A 50 -9.33 0.13 -7.43
CA THR A 50 -8.49 0.41 -8.59
C THR A 50 -9.32 0.93 -9.76
N ARG A 51 -8.65 1.50 -10.75
CA ARG A 51 -9.30 1.90 -12.00
C ARG A 51 -10.01 0.70 -12.63
N ARG A 52 -11.21 0.91 -13.18
CA ARG A 52 -12.04 -0.15 -13.77
C ARG A 52 -11.31 -0.98 -14.82
N LEU A 53 -10.43 -0.34 -15.60
CA LEU A 53 -9.69 -1.01 -16.69
C LEU A 53 -8.81 -2.17 -16.22
N ILE A 54 -8.30 -2.10 -14.98
CA ILE A 54 -7.38 -3.09 -14.42
C ILE A 54 -8.02 -3.91 -13.29
N ALA A 55 -9.29 -3.71 -12.99
CA ALA A 55 -9.95 -4.37 -11.86
C ALA A 55 -9.89 -5.90 -11.93
N ASP A 56 -10.15 -6.47 -13.12
CA ASP A 56 -10.13 -7.92 -13.31
C ASP A 56 -8.72 -8.51 -13.13
N VAL A 57 -7.69 -7.79 -13.62
CA VAL A 57 -6.29 -8.19 -13.43
C VAL A 57 -5.91 -8.11 -11.96
N THR A 58 -6.27 -7.00 -11.29
CA THR A 58 -6.05 -6.85 -9.85
C THR A 58 -6.70 -7.96 -9.05
N ALA A 59 -7.94 -8.34 -9.39
CA ALA A 59 -8.64 -9.45 -8.71
C ALA A 59 -7.97 -10.81 -8.93
N GLN A 60 -7.34 -11.03 -10.09
CA GLN A 60 -6.57 -12.24 -10.36
C GLN A 60 -5.24 -12.27 -9.60
N GLU A 61 -4.56 -11.15 -9.49
CA GLU A 61 -3.27 -11.03 -8.79
C GLU A 61 -3.42 -11.02 -7.27
N HIS A 62 -4.57 -10.55 -6.76
CA HIS A 62 -4.88 -10.44 -5.32
C HIS A 62 -6.18 -11.18 -4.95
N PRO A 63 -6.22 -12.50 -5.09
CA PRO A 63 -7.45 -13.29 -4.84
C PRO A 63 -7.94 -13.23 -3.38
N GLU A 64 -7.10 -12.78 -2.45
CA GLU A 64 -7.46 -12.58 -1.05
C GLU A 64 -8.20 -11.26 -0.79
N ALA A 65 -8.22 -10.34 -1.77
CA ALA A 65 -8.82 -9.02 -1.63
C ALA A 65 -10.19 -8.92 -2.31
N THR A 66 -11.05 -8.07 -1.77
CA THR A 66 -12.26 -7.60 -2.46
C THR A 66 -11.89 -6.42 -3.36
N VAL A 67 -12.15 -6.53 -4.67
CA VAL A 67 -11.78 -5.47 -5.63
C VAL A 67 -13.00 -4.68 -6.05
N ASN A 68 -12.92 -3.34 -5.93
CA ASN A 68 -13.96 -2.38 -6.33
C ASN A 68 -15.36 -2.70 -5.77
N ALA A 69 -15.41 -3.27 -4.57
CA ALA A 69 -16.65 -3.56 -3.86
C ALA A 69 -16.46 -3.37 -2.35
N LEU A 70 -17.53 -3.08 -1.64
CA LEU A 70 -17.50 -2.93 -0.18
C LEU A 70 -17.84 -4.27 0.48
N PRO A 71 -17.15 -4.62 1.59
CA PRO A 71 -17.51 -5.76 2.41
C PRO A 71 -18.88 -5.55 3.09
N ASP A 72 -19.63 -6.65 3.27
CA ASP A 72 -20.97 -6.63 3.86
C ASP A 72 -20.97 -7.20 5.30
N ASP A 73 -20.03 -6.75 6.14
CA ASP A 73 -19.83 -7.28 7.49
C ASP A 73 -19.89 -6.25 8.62
N HIS A 74 -20.41 -5.05 8.33
CA HIS A 74 -20.61 -3.98 9.31
C HIS A 74 -19.32 -3.51 10.03
N ALA A 75 -18.15 -3.75 9.45
CA ALA A 75 -16.89 -3.29 9.99
C ALA A 75 -16.53 -1.87 9.51
N GLY A 76 -15.80 -1.11 10.31
CA GLY A 76 -15.19 0.15 9.89
C GLY A 76 -14.03 -0.10 8.91
N MET A 77 -13.66 0.94 8.16
CA MET A 77 -12.67 0.88 7.09
C MET A 77 -11.59 1.96 7.25
N LEU A 78 -10.34 1.56 7.13
CA LEU A 78 -9.23 2.48 6.94
C LEU A 78 -8.94 2.59 5.44
N LEU A 79 -9.19 3.76 4.86
CA LEU A 79 -8.77 4.11 3.51
C LEU A 79 -7.31 4.55 3.54
N VAL A 80 -6.48 4.04 2.63
CA VAL A 80 -5.11 4.50 2.43
C VAL A 80 -4.86 4.65 0.94
N ASN A 81 -4.33 5.79 0.54
CA ASN A 81 -4.00 6.04 -0.86
C ASN A 81 -2.91 5.08 -1.34
N ALA A 82 -3.13 4.39 -2.47
CA ALA A 82 -2.19 3.42 -3.02
C ALA A 82 -0.82 4.02 -3.37
N ARG A 83 -0.74 5.34 -3.52
CA ARG A 83 0.51 6.09 -3.76
C ARG A 83 1.23 6.51 -2.47
N TYR A 84 0.60 6.32 -1.30
CA TYR A 84 1.24 6.61 -0.02
C TYR A 84 2.32 5.58 0.31
N ARG A 85 3.50 6.08 0.65
CA ARG A 85 4.65 5.28 1.06
C ARG A 85 4.76 5.31 2.59
N PRO A 86 4.45 4.21 3.28
CA PRO A 86 4.56 4.16 4.74
C PRO A 86 6.05 4.16 5.14
N GLU A 87 6.48 5.26 5.74
CA GLU A 87 7.81 5.39 6.33
C GLU A 87 7.74 5.47 7.84
N PRO A 88 8.67 4.84 8.56
CA PRO A 88 8.73 4.96 10.02
C PRO A 88 8.81 6.43 10.44
N GLY A 89 7.93 6.83 11.36
CA GLY A 89 7.89 8.20 11.86
C GLY A 89 6.52 8.61 12.41
N ALA A 90 6.43 9.86 12.87
CA ALA A 90 5.26 10.38 13.58
C ALA A 90 3.96 10.28 12.75
N LEU A 91 4.02 10.48 11.43
CA LEU A 91 2.85 10.36 10.58
C LEU A 91 2.32 8.92 10.55
N LEU A 92 3.18 7.94 10.32
CA LEU A 92 2.77 6.53 10.30
C LEU A 92 2.17 6.13 11.65
N ASP A 93 2.74 6.59 12.77
CA ASP A 93 2.19 6.31 14.10
C ASP A 93 0.81 6.96 14.30
N ARG A 94 0.60 8.19 13.79
CA ARG A 94 -0.72 8.84 13.79
C ARG A 94 -1.74 8.07 12.95
N LEU A 95 -1.37 7.62 11.75
CA LEU A 95 -2.24 6.83 10.89
C LEU A 95 -2.57 5.46 11.51
N LYS A 96 -1.59 4.79 12.13
CA LYS A 96 -1.82 3.55 12.89
C LYS A 96 -2.75 3.76 14.08
N ALA A 97 -2.60 4.88 14.79
CA ALA A 97 -3.50 5.23 15.88
C ALA A 97 -4.92 5.55 15.39
N ALA A 98 -5.06 6.11 14.18
CA ALA A 98 -6.36 6.33 13.57
C ALA A 98 -7.01 5.03 13.08
N ALA A 99 -6.22 4.02 12.74
CA ALA A 99 -6.69 2.68 12.36
C ALA A 99 -7.30 1.88 13.53
N GLN A 100 -7.21 2.38 14.77
CA GLN A 100 -7.93 1.75 15.88
C GLN A 100 -9.43 2.06 15.74
N PRO A 101 -10.32 1.06 15.97
CA PRO A 101 -11.76 1.28 15.88
C PRO A 101 -12.21 2.46 16.73
N ARG A 102 -12.81 3.44 16.10
CA ARG A 102 -13.35 4.66 16.72
C ARG A 102 -14.72 4.94 16.15
N GLU A 103 -15.56 5.57 16.96
CA GLU A 103 -16.92 5.97 16.54
C GLU A 103 -16.93 7.16 15.58
N THR A 104 -15.83 7.92 15.49
CA THR A 104 -15.78 9.17 14.73
C THR A 104 -14.86 9.04 13.52
N ALA A 105 -15.39 9.38 12.35
CA ALA A 105 -14.61 9.46 11.11
C ALA A 105 -13.54 10.56 11.18
N ARG A 106 -12.40 10.35 10.49
CA ARG A 106 -11.31 11.32 10.37
C ARG A 106 -10.58 11.11 9.05
N ALA A 107 -10.23 12.21 8.38
CA ALA A 107 -9.44 12.18 7.16
C ALA A 107 -8.08 12.88 7.35
N PHE A 108 -7.07 12.42 6.61
CA PHE A 108 -5.72 12.95 6.55
C PHE A 108 -5.45 13.38 5.12
N VAL A 109 -5.12 14.66 4.94
CA VAL A 109 -5.01 15.26 3.61
C VAL A 109 -3.65 15.96 3.44
N GLN A 110 -3.12 15.93 2.22
CA GLN A 110 -1.95 16.72 1.81
C GLN A 110 -2.37 17.59 0.62
N GLY A 111 -2.63 18.86 0.86
CA GLY A 111 -3.24 19.74 -0.14
C GLY A 111 -4.57 19.16 -0.63
N ASP A 112 -4.67 18.92 -1.94
CA ASP A 112 -5.86 18.36 -2.57
C ASP A 112 -5.85 16.82 -2.66
N THR A 113 -4.93 16.16 -1.96
CA THR A 113 -4.80 14.70 -1.98
C THR A 113 -5.30 14.09 -0.68
N LEU A 114 -6.23 13.15 -0.76
CA LEU A 114 -6.59 12.28 0.35
C LEU A 114 -5.47 11.25 0.54
N VAL A 115 -4.78 11.31 1.68
CA VAL A 115 -3.71 10.36 2.05
C VAL A 115 -4.29 9.13 2.73
N ALA A 116 -5.16 9.34 3.72
CA ALA A 116 -5.85 8.27 4.43
C ALA A 116 -7.14 8.79 5.07
N ALA A 117 -8.08 7.89 5.38
CA ALA A 117 -9.24 8.21 6.19
C ALA A 117 -9.70 7.01 7.01
N TRP A 118 -10.11 7.24 8.23
CA TRP A 118 -10.86 6.27 9.02
C TRP A 118 -12.35 6.55 8.88
N LEU A 119 -13.10 5.53 8.47
CA LEU A 119 -14.55 5.54 8.36
C LEU A 119 -15.13 4.45 9.27
N PRO A 120 -15.86 4.79 10.34
CA PRO A 120 -16.58 3.80 11.13
C PRO A 120 -17.77 3.26 10.32
N TYR A 121 -18.31 2.11 10.71
CA TYR A 121 -19.62 1.68 10.26
C TYR A 121 -20.72 2.59 10.93
N PRO A 122 -21.74 3.10 10.23
CA PRO A 122 -22.10 2.81 8.82
C PRO A 122 -21.44 3.72 7.77
N ASP A 123 -20.62 4.69 8.15
CA ASP A 123 -20.05 5.67 7.20
C ASP A 123 -19.30 4.98 6.05
N ALA A 124 -18.61 3.87 6.35
CA ALA A 124 -17.90 3.09 5.34
C ALA A 124 -18.81 2.54 4.22
N THR A 125 -20.11 2.34 4.49
CA THR A 125 -21.07 1.84 3.49
C THR A 125 -21.55 2.91 2.53
N LEU A 126 -21.27 4.19 2.82
CA LEU A 126 -21.66 5.34 2.00
C LEU A 126 -20.60 5.71 0.97
N LEU A 127 -19.46 5.00 0.97
CA LEU A 127 -18.41 5.23 -0.02
C LEU A 127 -18.90 4.98 -1.45
N ASP A 128 -18.67 5.95 -2.32
CA ASP A 128 -18.78 5.74 -3.76
C ASP A 128 -17.56 4.94 -4.23
N THR A 129 -17.82 3.68 -4.61
CA THR A 129 -16.76 2.81 -5.13
C THR A 129 -16.35 3.15 -6.56
N ASP A 130 -16.97 4.12 -7.22
CA ASP A 130 -16.56 4.56 -8.55
C ASP A 130 -15.43 5.59 -8.50
N ALA A 131 -15.31 6.34 -7.38
CA ALA A 131 -14.25 7.34 -7.21
C ALA A 131 -13.96 7.60 -5.73
N ILE A 132 -12.82 7.12 -5.23
CA ILE A 132 -12.35 7.45 -3.89
C ILE A 132 -11.34 8.61 -3.98
N GLY A 133 -11.64 9.69 -3.28
CA GLY A 133 -10.82 10.89 -3.22
C GLY A 133 -11.35 11.85 -2.17
N LEU A 134 -11.01 13.14 -2.26
CA LEU A 134 -11.48 14.15 -1.29
C LEU A 134 -13.00 14.22 -1.16
N ALA A 135 -13.74 14.03 -2.26
CA ALA A 135 -15.19 14.03 -2.25
C ALA A 135 -15.78 12.93 -1.35
N ALA A 136 -15.09 11.81 -1.22
CA ALA A 136 -15.52 10.69 -0.38
C ALA A 136 -15.47 11.00 1.13
N VAL A 137 -14.78 12.09 1.51
CA VAL A 137 -14.59 12.51 2.91
C VAL A 137 -15.14 13.92 3.16
N GLU A 138 -16.01 14.41 2.30
CA GLU A 138 -16.67 15.71 2.49
C GLU A 138 -17.46 15.73 3.79
N GLY A 139 -17.26 16.79 4.60
CA GLY A 139 -17.88 16.92 5.91
C GLY A 139 -17.20 16.15 7.05
N ILE A 140 -16.19 15.32 6.76
CA ILE A 140 -15.40 14.63 7.78
C ILE A 140 -14.30 15.57 8.31
N PRO A 141 -14.02 15.59 9.63
CA PRO A 141 -12.89 16.32 10.17
C PRO A 141 -11.58 15.92 9.50
N THR A 142 -10.85 16.90 8.96
CA THR A 142 -9.61 16.70 8.23
C THR A 142 -8.40 17.17 9.04
N GLU A 143 -7.27 16.48 8.90
CA GLU A 143 -5.97 16.83 9.43
C GLU A 143 -4.98 16.97 8.29
N ASP A 144 -4.24 18.10 8.22
CA ASP A 144 -3.18 18.28 7.24
C ASP A 144 -1.97 17.40 7.59
N VAL A 145 -1.47 16.69 6.59
CA VAL A 145 -0.30 15.81 6.70
C VAL A 145 0.71 16.13 5.59
N SER A 146 1.16 17.37 5.57
CA SER A 146 2.10 17.89 4.58
C SER A 146 3.44 17.11 4.52
N ASP A 147 3.73 16.31 5.53
CA ASP A 147 4.89 15.41 5.64
C ASP A 147 4.63 14.00 5.04
N ALA A 148 3.46 13.77 4.43
CA ALA A 148 3.18 12.48 3.83
C ALA A 148 4.08 12.19 2.63
N SER A 149 4.71 11.01 2.63
CA SER A 149 5.55 10.55 1.52
C SER A 149 4.68 9.94 0.44
N MET A 150 4.34 10.76 -0.57
CA MET A 150 3.49 10.34 -1.70
C MET A 150 4.34 10.08 -2.94
N ILE A 151 4.04 8.99 -3.66
CA ILE A 151 4.58 8.75 -4.99
C ILE A 151 3.74 9.55 -5.99
N THR A 152 4.31 10.58 -6.57
CA THR A 152 3.64 11.50 -7.50
C THR A 152 4.12 11.34 -8.92
N HIS A 153 5.37 10.92 -9.10
CA HIS A 153 5.99 10.73 -10.42
C HIS A 153 6.80 9.44 -10.45
N LEU A 154 7.14 9.00 -11.65
CA LEU A 154 7.90 7.76 -11.86
C LEU A 154 9.27 7.77 -11.18
N TRP A 155 9.94 8.90 -11.13
CA TRP A 155 11.27 9.02 -10.50
C TRP A 155 11.21 8.91 -8.98
N ASP A 156 10.06 9.17 -8.34
CA ASP A 156 9.91 9.00 -6.88
C ASP A 156 10.08 7.53 -6.47
N LEU A 157 9.85 6.59 -7.42
CA LEU A 157 10.12 5.16 -7.20
C LEU A 157 11.61 4.85 -7.11
N LEU A 158 12.46 5.71 -7.65
CA LEU A 158 13.91 5.54 -7.67
C LEU A 158 14.60 6.28 -6.52
N ASP A 159 13.88 7.18 -5.84
CA ASP A 159 14.43 7.94 -4.73
C ASP A 159 14.84 6.98 -3.59
N ASP A 160 16.13 7.07 -3.23
CA ASP A 160 16.74 6.27 -2.15
C ASP A 160 16.51 4.74 -2.26
N VAL A 161 16.49 4.21 -3.48
CA VAL A 161 16.32 2.75 -3.71
C VAL A 161 17.32 1.93 -2.91
N GLY A 162 18.59 2.35 -2.84
CA GLY A 162 19.63 1.64 -2.09
C GLY A 162 19.33 1.55 -0.61
N GLY A 163 18.96 2.66 0.02
CA GLY A 163 18.58 2.70 1.43
C GLY A 163 17.35 1.85 1.73
N ARG A 164 16.36 1.86 0.82
CA ARG A 164 15.13 1.05 0.95
C ARG A 164 15.41 -0.43 0.86
N ILE A 165 16.19 -0.87 -0.12
CA ILE A 165 16.57 -2.28 -0.25
C ILE A 165 17.29 -2.72 1.03
N ALA A 166 18.22 -1.91 1.56
CA ALA A 166 18.92 -2.24 2.80
C ALA A 166 17.96 -2.36 4.00
N ALA A 167 17.04 -1.40 4.16
CA ALA A 167 16.04 -1.42 5.23
C ALA A 167 15.07 -2.60 5.11
N ASP A 168 14.60 -2.90 3.91
CA ASP A 168 13.70 -4.03 3.65
C ASP A 168 14.40 -5.37 3.94
N VAL A 169 15.64 -5.54 3.50
CA VAL A 169 16.44 -6.76 3.74
C VAL A 169 16.69 -6.94 5.24
N GLU A 170 16.95 -5.84 5.96
CA GLU A 170 17.11 -5.89 7.42
C GLU A 170 15.80 -6.26 8.11
N ALA A 171 14.68 -5.65 7.71
CA ALA A 171 13.36 -5.92 8.28
C ALA A 171 12.86 -7.35 8.00
N LEU A 172 13.17 -7.91 6.84
CA LEU A 172 12.87 -9.30 6.50
C LEU A 172 13.68 -10.29 7.36
N GLY A 173 14.88 -9.90 7.80
CA GLY A 173 15.73 -10.71 8.66
C GLY A 173 16.23 -12.02 8.02
N HIS A 174 15.94 -12.24 6.74
CA HIS A 174 16.34 -13.45 6.03
C HIS A 174 17.82 -13.42 5.69
N ARG A 175 18.48 -14.55 5.91
CA ARG A 175 19.88 -14.79 5.54
C ARG A 175 20.04 -16.25 5.09
N GLY A 176 21.07 -16.49 4.28
CA GLY A 176 21.38 -17.83 3.82
C GLY A 176 20.61 -18.25 2.57
N HIS A 177 20.84 -19.48 2.15
CA HIS A 177 20.38 -20.00 0.86
C HIS A 177 19.89 -21.46 0.96
N ASP A 178 19.36 -21.83 2.11
CA ASP A 178 18.82 -23.16 2.34
C ASP A 178 17.58 -23.41 1.45
N GLY A 179 17.65 -24.49 0.67
CA GLY A 179 16.59 -24.85 -0.26
C GLY A 179 16.64 -24.14 -1.63
N ALA A 180 17.68 -23.31 -1.87
CA ALA A 180 17.99 -22.77 -3.19
C ALA A 180 18.94 -23.71 -3.96
N THR A 181 18.91 -23.66 -5.29
CA THR A 181 19.88 -24.39 -6.14
C THR A 181 20.96 -23.43 -6.60
N ILE A 182 22.18 -23.66 -6.15
CA ILE A 182 23.36 -22.93 -6.63
C ILE A 182 24.05 -23.82 -7.65
N HIS A 183 24.05 -23.40 -8.92
CA HIS A 183 24.66 -24.15 -10.00
C HIS A 183 26.18 -24.07 -9.97
N ASP A 184 26.83 -25.15 -10.47
CA ASP A 184 28.29 -25.19 -10.65
C ASP A 184 28.74 -24.00 -11.52
N GLY A 185 29.75 -23.27 -11.03
CA GLY A 185 30.28 -22.08 -11.70
C GLY A 185 29.65 -20.75 -11.24
N ALA A 186 28.58 -20.76 -10.44
CA ALA A 186 28.11 -19.56 -9.76
C ALA A 186 29.06 -19.19 -8.60
N LEU A 187 29.51 -17.95 -8.56
CA LEU A 187 30.36 -17.43 -7.49
C LEU A 187 29.53 -16.51 -6.59
N LEU A 188 29.33 -16.91 -5.33
CA LEU A 188 28.73 -16.05 -4.31
C LEU A 188 29.83 -15.26 -3.61
N VAL A 189 29.76 -13.94 -3.68
CA VAL A 189 30.66 -13.04 -2.94
C VAL A 189 29.96 -12.61 -1.66
N ASN A 190 30.59 -12.86 -0.49
CA ASN A 190 30.02 -12.69 0.84
C ASN A 190 28.70 -13.49 1.03
N PRO A 191 28.72 -14.82 0.87
CA PRO A 191 27.53 -15.66 0.88
C PRO A 191 26.69 -15.53 2.16
N GLU A 192 27.33 -15.20 3.28
CA GLU A 192 26.66 -14.96 4.57
C GLU A 192 25.76 -13.72 4.58
N GLN A 193 25.89 -12.82 3.59
CA GLN A 193 25.05 -11.62 3.42
C GLN A 193 24.00 -11.78 2.31
N ILE A 194 23.99 -12.93 1.64
CA ILE A 194 23.06 -13.22 0.57
C ILE A 194 21.89 -14.03 1.11
N TYR A 195 20.67 -13.69 0.70
CA TYR A 195 19.51 -14.52 0.88
C TYR A 195 19.01 -15.01 -0.48
N LEU A 196 18.88 -16.32 -0.61
CA LEU A 196 18.21 -16.99 -1.72
C LEU A 196 17.01 -17.74 -1.16
N ALA A 197 15.82 -17.43 -1.64
CA ALA A 197 14.61 -18.09 -1.19
C ALA A 197 14.60 -19.58 -1.60
N PRO A 198 13.92 -20.46 -0.84
CA PRO A 198 13.73 -21.83 -1.23
C PRO A 198 13.12 -21.92 -2.64
N GLY A 199 13.69 -22.78 -3.50
CA GLY A 199 13.26 -22.92 -4.89
C GLY A 199 13.88 -21.91 -5.86
N ALA A 200 14.67 -20.93 -5.41
CA ALA A 200 15.46 -20.09 -6.30
C ALA A 200 16.56 -20.90 -6.99
N THR A 201 16.79 -20.60 -8.28
CA THR A 201 17.82 -21.29 -9.12
C THR A 201 18.62 -20.28 -9.90
#